data_f5c6a175d4af4598246356f0db3762ea
#
_entry.id   f5c6a175d4af4598246356f0db3762ea
#
_cell.length_a   1.000
_cell.length_b   1.000
_cell.length_c   1.000
_cell.angle_alpha   90.00
_cell.angle_beta   90.00
_cell.angle_gamma   90.00
#
_symmetry.space_group_name_H-M   'P 1'
#
loop_
_entity.id
_entity.type
_entity.pdbx_description
1 polymer ?
#
loop_
_entity_poly.entity_id
_entity_poly.type
_entity_poly.pdbx_seq_one_letter_code
_entity_poly.pdbx_strand_id
1 'polypeptide(L)'
;LAWLGIMPIDGEFRGVLQGEFGNSYGSVVKPVMEVIKEPMKTTVWINILATVLALGITIPLGIFCAVKKGSKRDTLIQVGSIIGYSLPTFIIAILFIFLFAILLPVFPVSGMNTPGSPYTGIMSILDRLYYMCLPLIVMTFCSLGGMTRFVRASMIEALSMDCIRTARAKGLKERTVIYSHAWRNALIPIVTLVIGWFLGIFSGSVMIEQMFEINGMGRVYIQALTSN
;
A
#
# COMPACT_ATOMS: atom_id res chain seq x y z
N LEU A 1 -0.24 -0.61 -32.43
CA LEU A 1 -1.12 -1.80 -32.51
C LEU A 1 -0.27 -3.09 -32.66
N ALA A 2 0.84 -3.04 -33.39
CA ALA A 2 1.76 -4.18 -33.52
C ALA A 2 2.35 -4.59 -32.14
N TRP A 3 2.80 -3.63 -31.32
CA TRP A 3 3.30 -3.91 -29.98
C TRP A 3 2.26 -4.54 -29.04
N LEU A 4 0.98 -4.24 -29.25
CA LEU A 4 -0.11 -4.90 -28.51
C LEU A 4 -0.38 -6.33 -29.02
N GLY A 5 0.14 -6.74 -30.21
CA GLY A 5 -0.13 -8.01 -30.85
C GLY A 5 -1.48 -8.06 -31.58
N ILE A 6 -2.07 -6.89 -31.88
CA ILE A 6 -3.33 -6.77 -32.65
C ILE A 6 -3.04 -6.79 -34.15
N MET A 7 -1.87 -6.31 -34.55
CA MET A 7 -1.40 -6.39 -35.94
C MET A 7 -0.23 -7.37 -36.04
N PRO A 8 -0.20 -8.21 -37.08
CA PRO A 8 0.90 -9.15 -37.26
C PRO A 8 2.22 -8.42 -37.61
N ILE A 9 3.32 -8.90 -37.02
CA ILE A 9 4.69 -8.57 -37.42
C ILE A 9 5.25 -9.82 -38.09
N ASP A 10 5.71 -9.69 -39.33
CA ASP A 10 6.22 -10.81 -40.15
C ASP A 10 5.24 -11.99 -40.24
N GLY A 11 3.93 -11.71 -40.27
CA GLY A 11 2.88 -12.73 -40.42
C GLY A 11 2.46 -13.42 -39.12
N GLU A 12 3.08 -13.10 -37.97
CA GLU A 12 2.73 -13.64 -36.66
C GLU A 12 2.19 -12.56 -35.72
N PHE A 13 1.15 -12.90 -34.95
CA PHE A 13 0.63 -12.02 -33.87
C PHE A 13 1.50 -12.16 -32.66
N ARG A 14 2.47 -11.25 -32.48
CA ARG A 14 3.40 -11.19 -31.38
C ARG A 14 3.25 -9.86 -30.64
N GLY A 15 3.03 -9.89 -29.33
CA GLY A 15 2.90 -8.67 -28.54
C GLY A 15 2.45 -8.92 -27.12
N VAL A 16 2.13 -7.84 -26.43
CA VAL A 16 1.76 -7.87 -25.00
C VAL A 16 0.56 -8.78 -24.70
N LEU A 17 -0.43 -8.81 -25.60
CA LEU A 17 -1.62 -9.67 -25.44
C LEU A 17 -1.30 -11.17 -25.57
N GLN A 18 -0.22 -11.52 -26.24
CA GLN A 18 0.30 -12.88 -26.34
C GLN A 18 1.35 -13.21 -25.26
N GLY A 19 1.64 -12.26 -24.38
CA GLY A 19 2.65 -12.40 -23.32
C GLY A 19 4.08 -12.14 -23.80
N GLU A 20 4.27 -11.62 -25.01
CA GLU A 20 5.56 -11.25 -25.56
C GLU A 20 5.83 -9.75 -25.34
N PHE A 21 6.68 -9.43 -24.39
CA PHE A 21 7.03 -8.05 -24.02
C PHE A 21 8.28 -7.52 -24.75
N GLY A 22 8.87 -8.33 -25.65
CA GLY A 22 10.10 -7.98 -26.36
C GLY A 22 11.34 -8.03 -25.45
N ASN A 23 12.39 -7.37 -25.91
CA ASN A 23 13.69 -7.32 -25.24
C ASN A 23 13.94 -5.94 -24.59
N SER A 24 14.73 -5.92 -23.52
CA SER A 24 15.19 -4.69 -22.89
C SER A 24 16.23 -3.96 -23.75
N TYR A 25 16.20 -2.63 -23.72
CA TYR A 25 17.16 -1.75 -24.44
C TYR A 25 18.42 -1.43 -23.59
N GLY A 26 18.80 -2.28 -22.64
CA GLY A 26 20.00 -2.06 -21.82
C GLY A 26 21.29 -2.55 -22.49
N SER A 27 22.41 -2.36 -21.82
CA SER A 27 23.74 -2.82 -22.25
C SER A 27 23.83 -4.33 -22.48
N VAL A 28 22.95 -5.09 -21.84
CA VAL A 28 22.75 -6.52 -22.07
C VAL A 28 21.30 -6.74 -22.46
N VAL A 29 21.08 -7.16 -23.73
CA VAL A 29 19.74 -7.46 -24.25
C VAL A 29 19.19 -8.71 -23.58
N LYS A 30 18.12 -8.55 -22.78
CA LYS A 30 17.40 -9.65 -22.12
C LYS A 30 15.90 -9.54 -22.39
N PRO A 31 15.16 -10.65 -22.38
CA PRO A 31 13.70 -10.58 -22.43
C PRO A 31 13.16 -9.71 -21.28
N VAL A 32 12.26 -8.76 -21.59
CA VAL A 32 11.68 -7.85 -20.59
C VAL A 32 11.06 -8.62 -19.43
N MET A 33 10.39 -9.73 -19.70
CA MET A 33 9.77 -10.56 -18.66
C MET A 33 10.78 -11.13 -17.65
N GLU A 34 12.00 -11.44 -18.08
CA GLU A 34 13.07 -11.89 -17.18
C GLU A 34 13.56 -10.76 -16.28
N VAL A 35 13.64 -9.54 -16.82
CA VAL A 35 14.08 -8.35 -16.06
C VAL A 35 13.07 -7.94 -15.01
N ILE A 36 11.75 -8.01 -15.29
CA ILE A 36 10.70 -7.52 -14.41
C ILE A 36 10.18 -8.56 -13.40
N LYS A 37 10.39 -9.86 -13.65
CA LYS A 37 9.77 -10.95 -12.86
C LYS A 37 10.08 -10.88 -11.37
N GLU A 38 11.35 -10.76 -11.00
CA GLU A 38 11.75 -10.70 -9.58
C GLU A 38 11.42 -9.35 -8.93
N PRO A 39 11.69 -8.19 -9.55
CA PRO A 39 11.25 -6.90 -9.03
C PRO A 39 9.72 -6.82 -8.83
N MET A 40 8.94 -7.36 -9.76
CA MET A 40 7.48 -7.36 -9.65
C MET A 40 6.99 -8.15 -8.42
N LYS A 41 7.56 -9.33 -8.17
CA LYS A 41 7.25 -10.10 -6.97
C LYS A 41 7.51 -9.29 -5.70
N THR A 42 8.66 -8.63 -5.63
CA THR A 42 9.03 -7.81 -4.47
C THR A 42 8.03 -6.67 -4.26
N THR A 43 7.73 -5.91 -5.31
CA THR A 43 6.75 -4.82 -5.27
C THR A 43 5.37 -5.31 -4.84
N VAL A 44 4.87 -6.40 -5.43
CA VAL A 44 3.56 -6.96 -5.10
C VAL A 44 3.49 -7.38 -3.63
N TRP A 45 4.50 -8.10 -3.13
CA TRP A 45 4.55 -8.53 -1.73
C TRP A 45 4.55 -7.35 -0.75
N ILE A 46 5.38 -6.33 -0.99
CA ILE A 46 5.44 -5.14 -0.13
C ILE A 46 4.10 -4.40 -0.14
N ASN A 47 3.52 -4.19 -1.32
CA ASN A 47 2.25 -3.48 -1.45
C ASN A 47 1.09 -4.25 -0.81
N ILE A 48 1.04 -5.58 -0.94
CA ILE A 48 0.04 -6.41 -0.25
C ILE A 48 0.19 -6.26 1.28
N LEU A 49 1.39 -6.42 1.81
CA LEU A 49 1.62 -6.30 3.25
C LEU A 49 1.29 -4.89 3.76
N ALA A 50 1.72 -3.85 3.05
CA ALA A 50 1.40 -2.46 3.41
C ALA A 50 -0.11 -2.21 3.36
N THR A 51 -0.82 -2.73 2.36
CA THR A 51 -2.27 -2.59 2.23
C THR A 51 -3.00 -3.31 3.37
N VAL A 52 -2.61 -4.55 3.70
CA VAL A 52 -3.22 -5.31 4.80
C VAL A 52 -3.00 -4.58 6.14
N LEU A 53 -1.79 -4.09 6.40
CA LEU A 53 -1.49 -3.30 7.60
C LEU A 53 -2.28 -1.99 7.63
N ALA A 54 -2.32 -1.27 6.52
CA ALA A 54 -3.09 -0.03 6.40
C ALA A 54 -4.58 -0.26 6.66
N LEU A 55 -5.20 -1.25 6.04
CA LEU A 55 -6.60 -1.59 6.27
C LEU A 55 -6.86 -2.04 7.70
N GLY A 56 -5.98 -2.88 8.25
CA GLY A 56 -6.06 -3.36 9.63
C GLY A 56 -6.05 -2.24 10.68
N ILE A 57 -5.38 -1.13 10.39
CA ILE A 57 -5.31 0.04 11.29
C ILE A 57 -6.40 1.07 10.95
N THR A 58 -6.59 1.40 9.68
CA THR A 58 -7.49 2.49 9.26
C THR A 58 -8.95 2.17 9.49
N ILE A 59 -9.36 0.91 9.30
CA ILE A 59 -10.76 0.51 9.49
C ILE A 59 -11.18 0.68 10.96
N PRO A 60 -10.49 0.10 11.96
CA PRO A 60 -10.84 0.32 13.36
C PRO A 60 -10.76 1.80 13.78
N LEU A 61 -9.73 2.54 13.31
CA LEU A 61 -9.60 3.96 13.60
C LEU A 61 -10.75 4.79 13.00
N GLY A 62 -11.13 4.53 11.76
CA GLY A 62 -12.23 5.21 11.08
C GLY A 62 -13.58 4.96 11.76
N ILE A 63 -13.85 3.70 12.14
CA ILE A 63 -15.05 3.34 12.92
C ILE A 63 -15.04 4.07 14.26
N PHE A 64 -13.92 4.03 14.98
CA PHE A 64 -13.78 4.71 16.27
C PHE A 64 -14.04 6.22 16.15
N CYS A 65 -13.45 6.88 15.16
CA CYS A 65 -13.66 8.30 14.88
C CYS A 65 -15.11 8.62 14.54
N ALA A 66 -15.80 7.77 13.76
CA ALA A 66 -17.20 7.96 13.41
C ALA A 66 -18.12 7.86 14.62
N VAL A 67 -17.91 6.83 15.47
CA VAL A 67 -18.69 6.60 16.70
C VAL A 67 -18.46 7.72 17.73
N LYS A 68 -17.24 8.25 17.80
CA LYS A 68 -16.86 9.34 18.72
C LYS A 68 -16.77 10.70 18.01
N LYS A 69 -17.57 10.89 16.96
CA LYS A 69 -17.63 12.14 16.18
C LYS A 69 -17.66 13.37 17.05
N GLY A 70 -16.76 14.34 16.78
CA GLY A 70 -16.65 15.60 17.52
C GLY A 70 -15.94 15.52 18.87
N SER A 71 -15.46 14.34 19.28
CA SER A 71 -14.63 14.22 20.48
C SER A 71 -13.19 14.71 20.25
N LYS A 72 -12.47 15.07 21.33
CA LYS A 72 -11.05 15.44 21.25
C LYS A 72 -10.20 14.34 20.59
N ARG A 73 -10.53 13.07 20.81
CA ARG A 73 -9.83 11.92 20.19
C ARG A 73 -10.07 11.85 18.70
N ASP A 74 -11.31 12.04 18.26
CA ASP A 74 -11.65 12.14 16.84
C ASP A 74 -10.87 13.28 16.18
N THR A 75 -10.87 14.47 16.79
CA THR A 75 -10.13 15.62 16.27
C THR A 75 -8.62 15.35 16.20
N LEU A 76 -8.03 14.76 17.23
CA LEU A 76 -6.60 14.44 17.28
C LEU A 76 -6.21 13.47 16.14
N ILE A 77 -6.97 12.39 15.96
CA ILE A 77 -6.74 11.41 14.87
C ILE A 77 -6.91 12.07 13.51
N GLN A 78 -7.93 12.94 13.32
CA GLN A 78 -8.13 13.67 12.07
C GLN A 78 -6.96 14.62 11.76
N VAL A 79 -6.49 15.39 12.75
CA VAL A 79 -5.33 16.28 12.58
C VAL A 79 -4.06 15.49 12.24
N GLY A 80 -3.78 14.41 12.96
CA GLY A 80 -2.65 13.53 12.67
C GLY A 80 -2.74 12.91 11.26
N SER A 81 -3.95 12.50 10.87
CA SER A 81 -4.21 11.99 9.52
C SER A 81 -3.97 13.04 8.43
N ILE A 82 -4.34 14.30 8.67
CA ILE A 82 -4.11 15.41 7.73
C ILE A 82 -2.61 15.64 7.57
N ILE A 83 -1.85 15.71 8.67
CA ILE A 83 -0.39 15.89 8.63
C ILE A 83 0.26 14.79 7.80
N GLY A 84 -0.08 13.52 8.07
CA GLY A 84 0.46 12.38 7.32
C GLY A 84 0.13 12.38 5.83
N TYR A 85 -1.05 12.89 5.45
CA TYR A 85 -1.48 12.98 4.05
C TYR A 85 -0.93 14.21 3.31
N SER A 86 -0.64 15.30 4.03
CA SER A 86 -0.21 16.57 3.43
C SER A 86 1.27 16.59 3.07
N LEU A 87 2.08 15.74 3.69
CA LEU A 87 3.51 15.67 3.40
C LEU A 87 3.79 14.71 2.24
N PRO A 88 4.69 15.08 1.32
CA PRO A 88 5.18 14.15 0.31
C PRO A 88 5.77 12.89 0.95
N THR A 89 5.50 11.73 0.35
CA THR A 89 5.92 10.42 0.88
C THR A 89 7.42 10.32 1.17
N PHE A 90 8.26 10.94 0.32
CA PHE A 90 9.72 10.93 0.53
C PHE A 90 10.15 11.71 1.77
N ILE A 91 9.46 12.80 2.12
CA ILE A 91 9.74 13.56 3.35
C ILE A 91 9.44 12.70 4.58
N ILE A 92 8.30 12.00 4.57
CA ILE A 92 7.93 11.07 5.64
C ILE A 92 8.97 9.95 5.74
N ALA A 93 9.41 9.38 4.61
CA ALA A 93 10.44 8.35 4.60
C ALA A 93 11.75 8.83 5.22
N ILE A 94 12.24 10.02 4.84
CA ILE A 94 13.46 10.61 5.42
C ILE A 94 13.31 10.81 6.93
N LEU A 95 12.18 11.36 7.38
CA LEU A 95 11.93 11.58 8.81
C LEU A 95 11.92 10.27 9.60
N PHE A 96 11.33 9.22 9.05
CA PHE A 96 11.29 7.90 9.71
C PHE A 96 12.66 7.21 9.69
N ILE A 97 13.41 7.30 8.60
CA ILE A 97 14.80 6.83 8.54
C ILE A 97 15.64 7.56 9.60
N PHE A 98 15.57 8.89 9.65
CA PHE A 98 16.29 9.68 10.62
C PHE A 98 15.94 9.28 12.06
N LEU A 99 14.65 9.16 12.36
CA LEU A 99 14.18 8.85 13.71
C LEU A 99 14.48 7.40 14.12
N PHE A 100 14.15 6.42 13.27
CA PHE A 100 14.15 5.01 13.66
C PHE A 100 15.39 4.22 13.20
N ALA A 101 16.15 4.74 12.24
CA ALA A 101 17.37 4.07 11.80
C ALA A 101 18.64 4.79 12.25
N ILE A 102 18.63 6.14 12.38
CA ILE A 102 19.82 6.91 12.75
C ILE A 102 19.77 7.28 14.24
N LEU A 103 18.70 7.92 14.70
CA LEU A 103 18.61 8.42 16.09
C LEU A 103 18.35 7.30 17.10
N LEU A 104 17.41 6.39 16.81
CA LEU A 104 17.02 5.30 17.71
C LEU A 104 17.64 3.94 17.38
N PRO A 105 18.44 3.77 16.35
CA PRO A 105 18.93 2.62 15.58
C PRO A 105 18.12 1.30 15.79
N VAL A 106 16.79 1.38 15.61
CA VAL A 106 15.89 0.23 15.78
C VAL A 106 15.78 -0.58 14.48
N PHE A 107 15.86 0.09 13.32
CA PHE A 107 15.71 -0.52 12.01
C PHE A 107 16.89 -0.19 11.11
N PRO A 108 17.18 -1.02 10.10
CA PRO A 108 18.19 -0.71 9.09
C PRO A 108 17.76 0.47 8.23
N VAL A 109 18.75 1.23 7.73
CA VAL A 109 18.53 2.42 6.90
C VAL A 109 17.97 2.03 5.53
N SER A 110 18.56 1.01 4.90
CA SER A 110 18.21 0.55 3.54
C SER A 110 18.62 -0.90 3.33
N GLY A 111 18.22 -1.46 2.17
CA GLY A 111 18.52 -2.84 1.80
C GLY A 111 17.36 -3.80 2.02
N MET A 112 17.59 -5.06 1.67
CA MET A 112 16.57 -6.13 1.78
C MET A 112 16.98 -7.28 2.70
N ASN A 113 18.26 -7.38 3.03
CA ASN A 113 18.83 -8.42 3.90
C ASN A 113 20.15 -7.91 4.49
N THR A 114 20.62 -8.54 5.55
CA THR A 114 21.94 -8.29 6.14
C THR A 114 23.04 -8.70 5.15
N PRO A 115 23.92 -7.76 4.71
CA PRO A 115 24.98 -8.07 3.77
C PRO A 115 25.91 -9.16 4.29
N GLY A 116 26.17 -10.19 3.46
CA GLY A 116 27.08 -11.29 3.81
C GLY A 116 26.53 -12.26 4.87
N SER A 117 25.25 -12.18 5.23
CA SER A 117 24.66 -13.06 6.22
C SER A 117 24.57 -14.52 5.70
N PRO A 118 24.92 -15.51 6.52
CA PRO A 118 24.78 -16.93 6.19
C PRO A 118 23.36 -17.46 6.43
N TYR A 119 22.38 -16.56 6.62
CA TYR A 119 21.03 -16.97 6.99
C TYR A 119 20.32 -17.75 5.89
N THR A 120 19.79 -18.93 6.25
CA THR A 120 19.03 -19.80 5.38
C THR A 120 17.68 -20.16 6.02
N GLY A 121 16.71 -20.56 5.21
CA GLY A 121 15.39 -20.97 5.70
C GLY A 121 14.63 -19.84 6.42
N ILE A 122 14.08 -20.15 7.59
CA ILE A 122 13.24 -19.23 8.38
C ILE A 122 14.00 -17.96 8.79
N MET A 123 15.31 -18.09 9.11
CA MET A 123 16.12 -16.94 9.54
C MET A 123 16.30 -15.92 8.42
N SER A 124 16.44 -16.36 7.18
CA SER A 124 16.47 -15.46 6.01
C SER A 124 15.15 -14.70 5.82
N ILE A 125 14.00 -15.36 6.10
CA ILE A 125 12.68 -14.71 6.02
C ILE A 125 12.54 -13.65 7.11
N LEU A 126 12.97 -13.94 8.34
CA LEU A 126 12.93 -13.00 9.46
C LEU A 126 13.84 -11.80 9.21
N ASP A 127 15.05 -12.01 8.70
CA ASP A 127 15.97 -10.95 8.32
C ASP A 127 15.36 -10.03 7.26
N ARG A 128 14.78 -10.61 6.22
CA ARG A 128 14.07 -9.84 5.18
C ARG A 128 12.89 -9.05 5.75
N LEU A 129 12.09 -9.64 6.63
CA LEU A 129 10.97 -8.94 7.29
C LEU A 129 11.48 -7.79 8.15
N TYR A 130 12.59 -7.95 8.85
CA TYR A 130 13.20 -6.88 9.64
C TYR A 130 13.61 -5.68 8.78
N TYR A 131 14.23 -5.91 7.62
CA TYR A 131 14.55 -4.86 6.67
C TYR A 131 13.32 -4.21 6.03
N MET A 132 12.23 -4.96 5.88
CA MET A 132 10.97 -4.45 5.34
C MET A 132 10.12 -3.70 6.37
N CYS A 133 10.39 -3.82 7.68
CA CYS A 133 9.56 -3.19 8.71
C CYS A 133 9.45 -1.67 8.52
N LEU A 134 10.56 -0.96 8.36
CA LEU A 134 10.54 0.50 8.25
C LEU A 134 9.83 0.98 6.96
N PRO A 135 10.12 0.45 5.76
CA PRO A 135 9.33 0.73 4.56
C PRO A 135 7.83 0.50 4.75
N LEU A 136 7.43 -0.63 5.34
CA LEU A 136 6.02 -0.97 5.59
C LEU A 136 5.35 0.02 6.55
N ILE A 137 6.06 0.44 7.61
CA ILE A 137 5.57 1.45 8.56
C ILE A 137 5.35 2.78 7.83
N VAL A 138 6.28 3.22 7.00
CA VAL A 138 6.16 4.46 6.23
C VAL A 138 5.00 4.39 5.25
N MET A 139 4.88 3.33 4.46
CA MET A 139 3.78 3.15 3.50
C MET A 139 2.42 3.10 4.20
N THR A 140 2.33 2.38 5.31
CA THR A 140 1.14 2.30 6.14
C THR A 140 0.77 3.69 6.66
N PHE A 141 1.73 4.42 7.22
CA PHE A 141 1.51 5.76 7.77
C PHE A 141 1.00 6.74 6.71
N CYS A 142 1.59 6.75 5.51
CA CYS A 142 1.13 7.57 4.38
C CYS A 142 -0.32 7.23 3.98
N SER A 143 -0.71 5.96 4.09
CA SER A 143 -2.07 5.50 3.75
C SER A 143 -3.11 5.84 4.83
N LEU A 144 -2.68 5.99 6.10
CA LEU A 144 -3.59 6.25 7.23
C LEU A 144 -4.47 7.49 7.00
N GLY A 145 -3.88 8.56 6.47
CA GLY A 145 -4.55 9.85 6.35
C GLY A 145 -5.82 9.80 5.48
N GLY A 146 -5.70 9.31 4.27
CA GLY A 146 -6.80 9.25 3.32
C GLY A 146 -7.85 8.20 3.72
N MET A 147 -7.40 6.99 4.03
CA MET A 147 -8.29 5.86 4.28
C MET A 147 -9.09 6.01 5.58
N THR A 148 -8.47 6.45 6.69
CA THR A 148 -9.17 6.67 7.95
C THR A 148 -10.31 7.69 7.80
N ARG A 149 -10.04 8.78 7.07
CA ARG A 149 -11.06 9.82 6.79
C ARG A 149 -12.21 9.27 5.94
N PHE A 150 -11.89 8.45 4.94
CA PHE A 150 -12.89 7.83 4.08
C PHE A 150 -13.77 6.85 4.86
N VAL A 151 -13.18 5.93 5.63
CA VAL A 151 -13.92 4.99 6.50
C VAL A 151 -14.78 5.75 7.50
N ARG A 152 -14.25 6.82 8.12
CA ARG A 152 -15.01 7.68 9.03
C ARG A 152 -16.21 8.31 8.34
N ALA A 153 -16.06 8.87 7.15
CA ALA A 153 -17.14 9.50 6.41
C ALA A 153 -18.24 8.49 6.06
N SER A 154 -17.87 7.35 5.50
CA SER A 154 -18.80 6.26 5.17
C SER A 154 -19.56 5.73 6.40
N MET A 155 -18.85 5.61 7.53
CA MET A 155 -19.48 5.19 8.79
C MET A 155 -20.44 6.23 9.36
N ILE A 156 -20.10 7.53 9.28
CA ILE A 156 -21.00 8.61 9.73
C ILE A 156 -22.29 8.60 8.89
N GLU A 157 -22.16 8.46 7.57
CA GLU A 157 -23.28 8.35 6.66
C GLU A 157 -24.16 7.14 7.03
N ALA A 158 -23.55 5.96 7.16
CA ALA A 158 -24.26 4.74 7.54
C ALA A 158 -24.98 4.88 8.90
N LEU A 159 -24.33 5.48 9.90
CA LEU A 159 -24.93 5.71 11.23
C LEU A 159 -26.11 6.69 11.23
N SER A 160 -26.27 7.50 10.19
CA SER A 160 -27.37 8.46 10.02
C SER A 160 -28.59 7.86 9.33
N MET A 161 -28.52 6.66 8.75
CA MET A 161 -29.61 5.99 8.03
C MET A 161 -30.79 5.64 8.93
N ASP A 162 -32.00 5.65 8.38
CA ASP A 162 -33.24 5.34 9.13
C ASP A 162 -33.28 3.90 9.65
N CYS A 163 -32.66 2.96 8.95
CA CYS A 163 -32.53 1.58 9.44
C CYS A 163 -31.75 1.50 10.76
N ILE A 164 -30.79 2.40 11.00
CA ILE A 164 -30.04 2.48 12.26
C ILE A 164 -30.90 3.08 13.38
N ARG A 165 -31.71 4.10 13.05
CA ARG A 165 -32.68 4.67 14.01
C ARG A 165 -33.70 3.60 14.45
N THR A 166 -34.22 2.82 13.48
CA THR A 166 -35.11 1.70 13.74
C THR A 166 -34.45 0.62 14.62
N ALA A 167 -33.20 0.28 14.34
CA ALA A 167 -32.48 -0.73 15.14
C ALA A 167 -32.29 -0.27 16.60
N ARG A 168 -31.99 1.01 16.82
CA ARG A 168 -31.92 1.61 18.17
C ARG A 168 -33.29 1.64 18.86
N ALA A 169 -34.35 2.00 18.13
CA ALA A 169 -35.72 2.01 18.66
C ALA A 169 -36.18 0.62 19.09
N LYS A 170 -35.73 -0.46 18.44
CA LYS A 170 -35.95 -1.86 18.83
C LYS A 170 -35.11 -2.30 20.06
N GLY A 171 -34.31 -1.41 20.67
CA GLY A 171 -33.53 -1.72 21.87
C GLY A 171 -32.28 -2.56 21.62
N LEU A 172 -31.76 -2.66 20.38
CA LEU A 172 -30.55 -3.41 20.09
C LEU A 172 -29.34 -2.76 20.78
N LYS A 173 -28.40 -3.59 21.26
CA LYS A 173 -27.15 -3.13 21.86
C LYS A 173 -26.36 -2.28 20.86
N GLU A 174 -25.79 -1.16 21.30
CA GLU A 174 -25.07 -0.21 20.43
C GLU A 174 -23.94 -0.89 19.64
N ARG A 175 -23.25 -1.86 20.23
CA ARG A 175 -22.24 -2.66 19.52
C ARG A 175 -22.83 -3.39 18.30
N THR A 176 -24.01 -3.98 18.43
CA THR A 176 -24.72 -4.65 17.31
C THR A 176 -25.14 -3.63 16.26
N VAL A 177 -25.64 -2.47 16.69
CA VAL A 177 -26.01 -1.38 15.77
C VAL A 177 -24.80 -0.92 14.95
N ILE A 178 -23.64 -0.73 15.57
CA ILE A 178 -22.42 -0.28 14.91
C ILE A 178 -21.87 -1.35 13.96
N TYR A 179 -21.58 -2.55 14.46
CA TYR A 179 -20.83 -3.56 13.71
C TYR A 179 -21.69 -4.44 12.80
N SER A 180 -22.97 -4.68 13.12
CA SER A 180 -23.84 -5.52 12.29
C SER A 180 -24.71 -4.72 11.34
N HIS A 181 -25.09 -3.49 11.68
CA HIS A 181 -25.96 -2.68 10.83
C HIS A 181 -25.19 -1.55 10.12
N ALA A 182 -24.56 -0.64 10.85
CA ALA A 182 -23.89 0.51 10.23
C ALA A 182 -22.66 0.08 9.42
N TRP A 183 -21.78 -0.77 9.97
CA TRP A 183 -20.58 -1.23 9.28
C TRP A 183 -20.90 -1.96 7.98
N ARG A 184 -21.94 -2.83 7.96
CA ARG A 184 -22.34 -3.54 6.73
C ARG A 184 -22.73 -2.57 5.61
N ASN A 185 -23.42 -1.48 5.93
CA ASN A 185 -23.79 -0.46 4.94
C ASN A 185 -22.57 0.38 4.52
N ALA A 186 -21.67 0.72 5.44
CA ALA A 186 -20.44 1.44 5.16
C ALA A 186 -19.45 0.63 4.33
N LEU A 187 -19.52 -0.70 4.33
CA LEU A 187 -18.63 -1.57 3.55
C LEU A 187 -18.71 -1.34 2.04
N ILE A 188 -19.86 -1.01 1.49
CA ILE A 188 -20.07 -0.88 0.05
C ILE A 188 -19.10 0.15 -0.54
N PRO A 189 -19.10 1.43 -0.11
CA PRO A 189 -18.16 2.41 -0.63
C PRO A 189 -16.70 2.09 -0.26
N ILE A 190 -16.44 1.48 0.92
CA ILE A 190 -15.10 1.11 1.36
C ILE A 190 -14.51 0.03 0.46
N VAL A 191 -15.27 -1.02 0.12
CA VAL A 191 -14.82 -2.08 -0.80
C VAL A 191 -14.50 -1.52 -2.17
N THR A 192 -15.32 -0.62 -2.69
CA THR A 192 -15.05 0.05 -3.99
C THR A 192 -13.71 0.77 -3.98
N LEU A 193 -13.38 1.49 -2.91
CA LEU A 193 -12.10 2.16 -2.76
C LEU A 193 -10.94 1.16 -2.64
N VAL A 194 -11.11 0.09 -1.87
CA VAL A 194 -10.10 -0.97 -1.70
C VAL A 194 -9.80 -1.67 -3.03
N ILE A 195 -10.81 -1.91 -3.88
CA ILE A 195 -10.58 -2.47 -5.23
C ILE A 195 -9.69 -1.54 -6.05
N GLY A 196 -9.90 -0.22 -5.97
CA GLY A 196 -9.01 0.76 -6.63
C GLY A 196 -7.55 0.67 -6.15
N TRP A 197 -7.35 0.44 -4.86
CA TRP A 197 -6.01 0.23 -4.31
C TRP A 197 -5.36 -1.07 -4.79
N PHE A 198 -6.17 -2.12 -4.94
CA PHE A 198 -5.69 -3.40 -5.48
C PHE A 198 -5.08 -3.26 -6.87
N LEU A 199 -5.65 -2.41 -7.71
CA LEU A 199 -5.09 -2.11 -9.03
C LEU A 199 -3.72 -1.41 -8.94
N GLY A 200 -3.51 -0.62 -7.89
CA GLY A 200 -2.24 0.07 -7.61
C GLY A 200 -1.11 -0.84 -7.09
N ILE A 201 -1.40 -2.07 -6.66
CA ILE A 201 -0.40 -2.99 -6.08
C ILE A 201 0.76 -3.27 -7.04
N PHE A 202 0.49 -3.29 -8.34
CA PHE A 202 1.50 -3.55 -9.38
C PHE A 202 2.33 -2.32 -9.77
N SER A 203 1.87 -1.12 -9.41
CA SER A 203 2.49 0.14 -9.88
C SER A 203 3.84 0.44 -9.24
N GLY A 204 4.17 -0.20 -8.11
CA GLY A 204 5.37 0.12 -7.34
C GLY A 204 5.34 1.50 -6.68
N SER A 205 5.99 1.64 -5.56
CA SER A 205 6.23 2.93 -4.92
C SER A 205 7.66 3.39 -5.24
N VAL A 206 7.83 4.04 -6.39
CA VAL A 206 9.14 4.46 -6.90
C VAL A 206 9.98 5.14 -5.81
N MET A 207 9.38 6.09 -5.08
CA MET A 207 10.08 6.86 -4.03
C MET A 207 10.50 5.98 -2.86
N ILE A 208 9.61 5.11 -2.35
CA ILE A 208 9.92 4.21 -1.23
C ILE A 208 10.96 3.17 -1.64
N GLU A 209 10.78 2.54 -2.79
CA GLU A 209 11.72 1.54 -3.29
C GLU A 209 13.12 2.11 -3.51
N GLN A 210 13.20 3.37 -3.98
CA GLN A 210 14.47 4.06 -4.17
C GLN A 210 15.13 4.43 -2.83
N MET A 211 14.37 4.99 -1.88
CA MET A 211 14.89 5.44 -0.60
C MET A 211 15.38 4.31 0.29
N PHE A 212 14.69 3.17 0.24
CA PHE A 212 15.05 1.99 1.02
C PHE A 212 15.88 0.96 0.22
N GLU A 213 16.33 1.30 -0.99
CA GLU A 213 17.10 0.41 -1.87
C GLU A 213 16.44 -0.95 -2.12
N ILE A 214 15.12 -0.96 -2.26
CA ILE A 214 14.34 -2.17 -2.50
C ILE A 214 14.40 -2.50 -4.01
N ASN A 215 14.74 -3.75 -4.34
CA ASN A 215 14.74 -4.21 -5.72
C ASN A 215 13.30 -4.51 -6.19
N GLY A 216 12.54 -3.44 -6.49
CA GLY A 216 11.18 -3.50 -6.98
C GLY A 216 11.02 -2.84 -8.36
N MET A 217 9.78 -2.78 -8.83
CA MET A 217 9.41 -2.22 -10.14
C MET A 217 9.71 -0.73 -10.26
N GLY A 218 9.58 0.03 -9.16
CA GLY A 218 9.91 1.45 -9.14
C GLY A 218 11.40 1.71 -9.41
N ARG A 219 12.28 0.86 -8.87
CA ARG A 219 13.72 0.93 -9.14
C ARG A 219 14.04 0.58 -10.59
N VAL A 220 13.41 -0.47 -11.13
CA VAL A 220 13.56 -0.84 -12.56
C VAL A 220 13.11 0.31 -13.47
N TYR A 221 12.01 0.97 -13.12
CA TYR A 221 11.51 2.13 -13.86
C TYR A 221 12.53 3.27 -13.91
N ILE A 222 13.12 3.65 -12.77
CA ILE A 222 14.16 4.70 -12.74
C ILE A 222 15.40 4.28 -13.52
N GLN A 223 15.87 3.04 -13.36
CA GLN A 223 17.00 2.53 -14.12
C GLN A 223 16.76 2.60 -15.62
N ALA A 224 15.58 2.21 -16.08
CA ALA A 224 15.22 2.28 -17.50
C ALA A 224 15.19 3.72 -18.03
N LEU A 225 14.79 4.71 -17.21
CA LEU A 225 14.81 6.12 -17.59
C LEU A 225 16.22 6.73 -17.65
N THR A 226 17.11 6.26 -16.77
CA THR A 226 18.47 6.83 -16.67
C THR A 226 19.51 6.13 -17.54
N SER A 227 19.18 4.96 -18.08
CA SER A 227 20.08 4.17 -18.97
C SER A 227 19.91 4.48 -20.45
N ASN A 228 19.10 5.46 -20.83
CA ASN A 228 18.94 5.96 -22.21
C ASN A 228 19.73 7.24 -22.44
#